data_0a8e34c73f0f53f6b2bdc956c2a4a96b
#
_entry.id   0a8e34c73f0f53f6b2bdc956c2a4a96b
#
_cell.length_a   1.000
_cell.length_b   1.000
_cell.length_c   1.000
_cell.angle_alpha   90.00
_cell.angle_beta   90.00
_cell.angle_gamma   90.00
#
_symmetry.space_group_name_H-M   'P 1'
#
loop_
_entity.id
_entity.type
_entity.pdbx_description
1 polymer ?
#
loop_
_entity_poly.entity_id
_entity_poly.type
_entity_poly.pdbx_seq_one_letter_code
_entity_poly.pdbx_strand_id
1 'polypeptide(L)'
;MNFTLSEAKSFLSQWQNKDLNNTHIKTIFCPSFTGLFTIAEIIGNSGAELGAQNVYYEPSGAFTGEVSCSMLKETGCQWVX
;
A
#
# COMPACT_ATOMS: atom_id res chain seq x y z
N MET A 1 -8.46 2.94 7.56
CA MET A 1 -9.71 2.26 7.25
C MET A 1 -10.78 3.17 6.67
N ASN A 2 -10.40 3.96 5.72
CA ASN A 2 -11.33 4.92 5.10
C ASN A 2 -11.77 4.55 3.70
N PHE A 3 -11.01 3.72 2.99
CA PHE A 3 -11.32 3.41 1.59
C PHE A 3 -11.60 1.93 1.42
N THR A 4 -12.65 1.61 0.69
CA THR A 4 -12.82 0.27 0.15
C THR A 4 -11.87 0.12 -1.04
N LEU A 5 -11.75 -1.10 -1.54
CA LEU A 5 -10.89 -1.35 -2.68
C LEU A 5 -11.32 -0.55 -3.91
N SER A 6 -12.62 -0.51 -4.19
CA SER A 6 -13.08 0.23 -5.36
C SER A 6 -12.87 1.72 -5.21
N GLU A 7 -13.03 2.24 -4.01
CA GLU A 7 -12.76 3.66 -3.77
C GLU A 7 -11.28 3.98 -3.97
N ALA A 8 -10.40 3.07 -3.53
CA ALA A 8 -8.96 3.27 -3.70
C ALA A 8 -8.59 3.25 -5.18
N LYS A 9 -9.19 2.35 -5.95
CA LYS A 9 -8.92 2.31 -7.39
C LYS A 9 -9.34 3.60 -8.08
N SER A 10 -10.51 4.14 -7.72
CA SER A 10 -10.96 5.40 -8.30
C SER A 10 -10.00 6.54 -7.96
N PHE A 11 -9.57 6.59 -6.71
CA PHE A 11 -8.63 7.63 -6.30
C PHE A 11 -7.34 7.54 -7.11
N LEU A 12 -6.80 6.35 -7.27
CA LEU A 12 -5.54 6.17 -7.98
C LEU A 12 -5.65 6.47 -9.46
N SER A 13 -6.80 6.17 -10.08
CA SER A 13 -7.03 6.55 -11.47
C SER A 13 -6.87 8.04 -11.65
N GLN A 14 -7.46 8.82 -10.76
CA GLN A 14 -7.36 10.26 -10.82
C GLN A 14 -5.93 10.73 -10.57
N TRP A 15 -5.25 10.09 -9.61
CA TRP A 15 -3.88 10.45 -9.27
C TRP A 15 -2.94 10.22 -10.46
N GLN A 16 -3.12 9.12 -11.17
CA GLN A 16 -2.23 8.76 -12.28
C GLN A 16 -2.32 9.75 -13.44
N ASN A 17 -3.40 10.48 -13.51
CA ASN A 17 -3.56 11.47 -14.59
C ASN A 17 -2.82 12.76 -14.33
N LYS A 18 -2.17 12.89 -13.17
CA LYS A 18 -1.45 14.10 -12.83
C LYS A 18 0.02 13.94 -13.14
N ASP A 19 0.69 15.06 -13.33
CA ASP A 19 2.12 15.06 -13.62
C ASP A 19 2.88 14.81 -12.32
N LEU A 20 3.58 13.70 -12.25
CA LEU A 20 4.34 13.33 -11.08
C LEU A 20 5.83 13.34 -11.33
N ASN A 21 6.28 14.18 -12.25
CA ASN A 21 7.69 14.26 -12.58
C ASN A 21 8.51 15.04 -11.56
N ASN A 22 7.88 15.48 -10.48
CA ASN A 22 8.60 16.20 -9.44
C ASN A 22 9.46 15.23 -8.65
N THR A 23 10.76 15.26 -8.90
CA THR A 23 11.68 14.33 -8.26
C THR A 23 12.03 14.72 -6.83
N HIS A 24 11.56 15.87 -6.38
CA HIS A 24 11.81 16.31 -5.01
C HIS A 24 10.77 15.78 -4.02
N ILE A 25 9.75 15.12 -4.50
CA ILE A 25 8.66 14.63 -3.66
C ILE A 25 8.58 13.12 -3.76
N LYS A 26 8.56 12.47 -2.60
CA LYS A 26 8.32 11.03 -2.53
C LYS A 26 6.86 10.80 -2.16
N THR A 27 6.17 10.02 -2.94
CA THR A 27 4.77 9.69 -2.69
C THR A 27 4.65 8.28 -2.16
N ILE A 28 3.97 8.12 -1.04
CA ILE A 28 3.75 6.82 -0.42
C ILE A 28 2.26 6.63 -0.22
N PHE A 29 1.73 5.53 -0.75
CA PHE A 29 0.32 5.18 -0.56
C PHE A 29 0.20 4.12 0.53
N CYS A 30 -0.69 4.35 1.48
CA CYS A 30 -0.90 3.42 2.59
C CYS A 30 -2.35 2.94 2.61
N PRO A 31 -2.71 2.02 1.70
CA PRO A 31 -4.08 1.53 1.68
C PRO A 31 -4.33 0.54 2.83
N SER A 32 -5.60 0.22 3.04
CA SER A 32 -5.94 -0.81 4.00
C SER A 32 -5.39 -2.15 3.55
N PHE A 33 -5.33 -3.12 4.47
CA PHE A 33 -4.79 -4.44 4.15
C PHE A 33 -5.43 -5.06 2.92
N THR A 34 -6.74 -4.90 2.78
CA THR A 34 -7.47 -5.58 1.71
C THR A 34 -7.11 -5.06 0.33
N GLY A 35 -6.51 -3.89 0.24
CA GLY A 35 -6.17 -3.30 -1.05
C GLY A 35 -4.69 -3.33 -1.39
N LEU A 36 -3.85 -3.82 -0.48
CA LEU A 36 -2.40 -3.69 -0.66
C LEU A 36 -1.91 -4.28 -1.97
N PHE A 37 -2.26 -5.52 -2.26
CA PHE A 37 -1.73 -6.20 -3.43
C PHE A 37 -2.21 -5.52 -4.73
N THR A 38 -3.48 -5.19 -4.78
CA THR A 38 -4.04 -4.54 -5.97
C THR A 38 -3.43 -3.16 -6.19
N ILE A 39 -3.30 -2.38 -5.11
CA ILE A 39 -2.72 -1.05 -5.22
C ILE A 39 -1.25 -1.15 -5.63
N ALA A 40 -0.53 -2.15 -5.11
CA ALA A 40 0.86 -2.36 -5.52
C ALA A 40 0.96 -2.55 -7.03
N GLU A 41 0.03 -3.30 -7.62
CA GLU A 41 0.04 -3.50 -9.06
C GLU A 41 -0.24 -2.22 -9.81
N ILE A 42 -1.17 -1.42 -9.29
CA ILE A 42 -1.56 -0.19 -9.99
C ILE A 42 -0.43 0.84 -9.97
N ILE A 43 0.22 1.02 -8.83
CA ILE A 43 1.29 2.02 -8.75
C ILE A 43 2.61 1.54 -9.34
N GLY A 44 2.77 0.24 -9.51
CA GLY A 44 3.84 -0.40 -10.26
C GLY A 44 5.10 0.43 -10.47
N ASN A 45 5.29 0.91 -11.69
CA ASN A 45 6.50 1.65 -12.07
C ASN A 45 6.34 3.16 -11.99
N SER A 46 5.34 3.63 -11.28
CA SER A 46 5.05 5.07 -11.23
C SER A 46 6.06 5.86 -10.42
N GLY A 47 6.85 5.18 -9.60
CA GLY A 47 7.75 5.87 -8.68
C GLY A 47 7.17 6.05 -7.29
N ALA A 48 5.88 5.82 -7.12
CA ALA A 48 5.28 5.83 -5.80
C ALA A 48 5.63 4.56 -5.04
N GLU A 49 5.54 4.62 -3.73
CA GLU A 49 5.86 3.50 -2.88
C GLU A 49 4.65 3.09 -2.07
N LEU A 50 4.71 1.89 -1.51
CA LEU A 50 3.60 1.27 -0.82
C LEU A 50 3.91 1.17 0.67
N GLY A 51 2.93 1.51 1.49
CA GLY A 51 3.04 1.35 2.92
C GLY A 51 1.82 0.64 3.47
N ALA A 52 1.95 0.05 4.64
CA ALA A 52 0.84 -0.57 5.33
C ALA A 52 0.38 0.33 6.45
N GLN A 53 -0.90 0.23 6.80
CA GLN A 53 -1.44 1.04 7.89
C GLN A 53 -1.13 0.43 9.25
N ASN A 54 -0.78 -0.86 9.27
CA ASN A 54 -0.51 -1.56 10.51
C ASN A 54 0.35 -2.79 10.24
N VAL A 55 0.90 -3.36 11.28
CA VAL A 55 1.65 -4.62 11.19
C VAL A 55 1.69 -5.23 12.59
N TYR A 56 1.64 -6.56 12.66
CA TYR A 56 1.80 -7.24 13.94
C TYR A 56 3.27 -7.55 14.18
N TYR A 57 3.71 -7.50 15.42
CA TYR A 57 5.13 -7.59 15.71
C TYR A 57 5.67 -9.01 15.69
N GLU A 58 4.82 -10.03 15.80
CA GLU A 58 5.27 -11.42 15.78
C GLU A 58 5.42 -11.90 14.35
N PRO A 59 6.48 -12.64 14.04
CA PRO A 59 6.68 -13.11 12.67
C PRO A 59 5.75 -14.26 12.28
N SER A 60 5.28 -15.03 13.24
CA SER A 60 4.36 -16.14 12.96
C SER A 60 3.67 -16.54 14.25
N GLY A 61 2.70 -17.45 14.14
CA GLY A 61 2.00 -17.94 15.29
C GLY A 61 0.50 -17.86 15.12
N ALA A 62 -0.22 -18.21 16.17
CA ALA A 62 -1.68 -18.26 16.15
C ALA A 62 -2.27 -16.88 16.49
N PHE A 63 -2.00 -15.90 15.65
CA PHE A 63 -2.51 -14.55 15.83
C PHE A 63 -3.50 -14.25 14.72
N THR A 64 -4.60 -14.94 14.77
CA THR A 64 -5.65 -14.86 13.75
C THR A 64 -6.08 -13.42 13.53
N GLY A 65 -6.11 -13.01 12.27
CA GLY A 65 -6.50 -11.67 11.90
C GLY A 65 -5.34 -10.68 11.79
N GLU A 66 -4.16 -11.05 12.29
CA GLU A 66 -3.00 -10.16 12.24
C GLU A 66 -2.17 -10.40 11.00
N VAL A 67 -1.43 -9.39 10.59
CA VAL A 67 -0.58 -9.45 9.41
C VAL A 67 0.85 -9.15 9.82
N SER A 68 1.76 -10.05 9.44
CA SER A 68 3.15 -9.94 9.83
C SER A 68 3.94 -9.11 8.83
N CYS A 69 5.15 -8.74 9.24
CA CYS A 69 6.05 -7.98 8.39
C CYS A 69 6.39 -8.72 7.10
N SER A 70 6.63 -10.04 7.18
CA SER A 70 6.97 -10.79 5.98
C SER A 70 5.81 -10.87 5.01
N MET A 71 4.58 -10.96 5.53
CA MET A 71 3.40 -10.92 4.66
C MET A 71 3.31 -9.60 3.91
N LEU A 72 3.58 -8.50 4.61
CA LEU A 72 3.54 -7.19 3.99
C LEU A 72 4.63 -7.03 2.93
N LYS A 73 5.81 -7.53 3.20
CA LYS A 73 6.90 -7.45 2.22
C LYS A 73 6.54 -8.15 0.92
N GLU A 74 5.82 -9.25 1.00
CA GLU A 74 5.41 -9.97 -0.20
C GLU A 74 4.48 -9.14 -1.07
N THR A 75 3.74 -8.22 -0.49
CA THR A 75 2.86 -7.35 -1.29
C THR A 75 3.62 -6.21 -1.95
N GLY A 76 4.86 -6.00 -1.57
CA GLY A 76 5.64 -4.89 -2.10
C GLY A 76 5.72 -3.70 -1.14
N CYS A 77 5.21 -3.86 0.08
CA CYS A 77 5.28 -2.77 1.06
C CYS A 77 6.70 -2.46 1.45
N GLN A 78 6.98 -1.17 1.54
CA GLN A 78 8.29 -0.68 1.98
C GLN A 78 8.17 0.13 3.27
N TRP A 79 6.96 0.49 3.68
CA TRP A 79 6.71 1.36 4.82
C TRP A 79 5.56 0.83 5.65
N VAL A 80 5.54 1.24 6.91
CA VAL A 80 4.41 0.98 7.81
C VAL A 80 4.13 2.26 8.59
N UNK A 81 3.07 2.45 8.56
CA UNK A 81 2.63 3.60 9.13
C UNK A 81 2.46 3.53 10.46
#